data_90b7c71f6a1de57eb89ce7de4c3fcc8f
#
_entry.id   90b7c71f6a1de57eb89ce7de4c3fcc8f
#
_cell.length_a   1.000
_cell.length_b   1.000
_cell.length_c   1.000
_cell.angle_alpha   90.00
_cell.angle_beta   90.00
_cell.angle_gamma   90.00
#
_symmetry.space_group_name_H-M   'P 1'
#
loop_
_entity.id
_entity.type
_entity.pdbx_description
1 polymer ?
#
loop_
_entity_poly.entity_id
_entity_poly.type
_entity_poly.pdbx_seq_one_letter_code
_entity_poly.pdbx_strand_id
1 'polypeptide(L)'
;IHLDNEEWSRLSTSGSVIAHCPNSNLFLGSGLFSMKSAVEHGVRVGIGSDIGGGCEFSILRTLADGYKVARLRGEDISPLQAFYLATLGGVRALDLEDSIGNFLNGKEADFLILDREAAPIIKHRLDVSKNLNEQLFAMMMLGDDRLIKETWIMGEKSLSLIHI
;
A
#
# COMPACT_ATOMS: atom_id res chain seq x y z
N ILE A 1 -11.53 8.68 8.20
CA ILE A 1 -11.62 10.14 7.99
C ILE A 1 -12.99 10.45 7.36
N HIS A 2 -13.74 11.31 8.02
CA HIS A 2 -15.03 11.81 7.54
C HIS A 2 -14.88 13.32 7.37
N LEU A 3 -14.75 13.79 6.13
CA LEU A 3 -14.50 15.19 5.80
C LEU A 3 -15.64 15.72 4.94
N ASP A 4 -16.01 16.97 5.17
CA ASP A 4 -16.86 17.73 4.27
C ASP A 4 -16.03 18.39 3.14
N ASN A 5 -16.70 19.04 2.18
CA ASN A 5 -16.03 19.65 1.04
C ASN A 5 -15.07 20.80 1.44
N GLU A 6 -15.35 21.52 2.52
CA GLU A 6 -14.49 22.60 2.99
C GLU A 6 -13.22 22.03 3.61
N GLU A 7 -13.34 20.96 4.41
CA GLU A 7 -12.22 20.26 5.02
C GLU A 7 -11.32 19.59 3.96
N TRP A 8 -11.90 18.99 2.93
CA TRP A 8 -11.13 18.48 1.79
C TRP A 8 -10.35 19.59 1.09
N SER A 9 -11.00 20.75 0.85
CA SER A 9 -10.34 21.89 0.22
C SER A 9 -9.21 22.45 1.08
N ARG A 10 -9.37 22.45 2.40
CA ARG A 10 -8.31 22.87 3.34
C ARG A 10 -7.11 21.92 3.31
N LEU A 11 -7.33 20.59 3.30
CA LEU A 11 -6.26 19.61 3.17
C LEU A 11 -5.48 19.80 1.86
N SER A 12 -6.20 19.96 0.75
CA SER A 12 -5.60 20.21 -0.55
C SER A 12 -4.75 21.49 -0.56
N THR A 13 -5.31 22.60 -0.09
CA THR A 13 -4.64 23.92 -0.09
C THR A 13 -3.42 23.96 0.84
N SER A 14 -3.48 23.26 1.98
CA SER A 14 -2.36 23.19 2.94
C SER A 14 -1.24 22.25 2.49
N GLY A 15 -1.45 21.47 1.42
CA GLY A 15 -0.53 20.41 1.01
C GLY A 15 -0.47 19.22 1.98
N SER A 16 -1.43 19.14 2.92
CA SER A 16 -1.52 18.02 3.84
C SER A 16 -1.73 16.70 3.10
N VAL A 17 -1.27 15.62 3.68
CA VAL A 17 -1.36 14.27 3.12
C VAL A 17 -2.12 13.33 4.06
N ILE A 18 -2.65 12.26 3.53
CA ILE A 18 -3.39 11.26 4.30
C ILE A 18 -2.62 9.95 4.30
N ALA A 19 -2.33 9.40 5.47
CA ALA A 19 -1.99 8.00 5.62
C ALA A 19 -3.29 7.21 5.76
N HIS A 20 -3.68 6.48 4.70
CA HIS A 20 -4.85 5.62 4.75
C HIS A 20 -4.49 4.30 5.44
N CYS A 21 -5.12 4.05 6.59
CA CYS A 21 -4.89 2.90 7.45
C CYS A 21 -6.15 2.02 7.52
N PRO A 22 -6.52 1.31 6.44
CA PRO A 22 -7.81 0.62 6.36
C PRO A 22 -7.98 -0.44 7.45
N ASN A 23 -6.92 -1.16 7.82
CA ASN A 23 -6.98 -2.18 8.86
C ASN A 23 -7.37 -1.57 10.21
N SER A 24 -6.70 -0.49 10.60
CA SER A 24 -7.03 0.26 11.82
C SER A 24 -8.45 0.80 11.79
N ASN A 25 -8.85 1.42 10.70
CA ASN A 25 -10.20 1.98 10.56
C ASN A 25 -11.29 0.92 10.71
N LEU A 26 -11.08 -0.28 10.14
CA LEU A 26 -11.99 -1.41 10.28
C LEU A 26 -12.00 -1.97 11.71
N PHE A 27 -10.82 -2.13 12.31
CA PHE A 27 -10.69 -2.67 13.67
C PHE A 27 -11.37 -1.77 14.70
N LEU A 28 -11.20 -0.46 14.59
CA LEU A 28 -11.79 0.52 15.50
C LEU A 28 -13.24 0.91 15.14
N GLY A 29 -13.75 0.47 13.99
CA GLY A 29 -15.08 0.88 13.53
C GLY A 29 -15.17 2.35 13.15
N SER A 30 -14.04 2.98 12.75
CA SER A 30 -13.96 4.41 12.44
C SER A 30 -14.61 4.81 11.10
N GLY A 31 -15.12 3.84 10.34
CA GLY A 31 -15.79 4.06 9.06
C GLY A 31 -14.92 3.76 7.85
N LEU A 32 -15.46 4.03 6.66
CA LEU A 32 -14.86 3.69 5.38
C LEU A 32 -14.31 4.95 4.70
N PHE A 33 -13.00 4.99 4.46
CA PHE A 33 -12.34 6.10 3.76
C PHE A 33 -12.69 6.12 2.27
N SER A 34 -12.92 7.32 1.71
CA SER A 34 -13.14 7.50 0.28
C SER A 34 -11.84 7.87 -0.43
N MET A 35 -11.27 6.92 -1.16
CA MET A 35 -10.13 7.16 -2.04
C MET A 35 -10.53 8.10 -3.19
N LYS A 36 -11.75 7.93 -3.71
CA LYS A 36 -12.30 8.77 -4.77
C LYS A 36 -12.33 10.24 -4.37
N SER A 37 -12.85 10.56 -3.19
CA SER A 37 -12.88 11.94 -2.69
C SER A 37 -11.49 12.54 -2.53
N ALA A 38 -10.52 11.77 -2.05
CA ALA A 38 -9.12 12.25 -1.96
C ALA A 38 -8.56 12.62 -3.33
N VAL A 39 -8.77 11.78 -4.34
CA VAL A 39 -8.32 12.03 -5.72
C VAL A 39 -9.03 13.25 -6.31
N GLU A 40 -10.35 13.37 -6.16
CA GLU A 40 -11.16 14.48 -6.68
C GLU A 40 -10.73 15.84 -6.10
N HIS A 41 -10.26 15.87 -4.86
CA HIS A 41 -9.76 17.09 -4.20
C HIS A 41 -8.25 17.27 -4.34
N GLY A 42 -7.54 16.39 -5.04
CA GLY A 42 -6.09 16.48 -5.23
C GLY A 42 -5.29 16.24 -3.94
N VAL A 43 -5.85 15.55 -2.95
CA VAL A 43 -5.16 15.22 -1.70
C VAL A 43 -4.32 13.96 -1.90
N ARG A 44 -3.03 14.06 -1.59
CA ARG A 44 -2.10 12.93 -1.71
C ARG A 44 -2.37 11.90 -0.61
N VAL A 45 -2.30 10.62 -0.97
CA VAL A 45 -2.56 9.51 -0.05
C VAL A 45 -1.43 8.49 -0.14
N GLY A 46 -0.97 8.03 1.00
CA GLY A 46 -0.14 6.83 1.16
C GLY A 46 -0.89 5.77 1.97
N ILE A 47 -0.37 4.55 2.00
CA ILE A 47 -0.90 3.46 2.83
C ILE A 47 -0.06 3.34 4.09
N GLY A 48 -0.72 3.15 5.24
CA GLY A 48 -0.09 2.90 6.52
C GLY A 48 -0.77 1.78 7.30
N SER A 49 -0.03 1.12 8.19
CA SER A 49 -0.54 0.05 9.04
C SER A 49 -1.29 0.57 10.26
N ASP A 50 -0.81 1.69 10.83
CA ASP A 50 -1.28 2.20 12.14
C ASP A 50 -1.30 1.11 13.20
N ILE A 51 -0.21 0.33 13.26
CA ILE A 51 -0.11 -0.76 14.25
C ILE A 51 -0.21 -0.21 15.67
N GLY A 52 -1.06 -0.82 16.46
CA GLY A 52 -1.47 -0.32 17.78
C GLY A 52 -2.91 0.21 17.76
N GLY A 53 -3.33 0.95 16.74
CA GLY A 53 -4.72 1.22 16.40
C GLY A 53 -5.33 0.13 15.52
N GLY A 54 -4.51 -0.49 14.67
CA GLY A 54 -4.83 -1.68 13.88
C GLY A 54 -4.15 -2.93 14.42
N CYS A 55 -4.44 -4.07 13.81
CA CYS A 55 -3.95 -5.39 14.24
C CYS A 55 -3.03 -6.07 13.20
N GLU A 56 -2.53 -5.33 12.19
CA GLU A 56 -1.79 -5.91 11.07
C GLU A 56 -0.49 -5.14 10.79
N PHE A 57 0.64 -5.85 10.74
CA PHE A 57 1.94 -5.29 10.34
C PHE A 57 2.16 -5.31 8.83
N SER A 58 1.58 -6.31 8.15
CA SER A 58 1.82 -6.52 6.73
C SER A 58 1.12 -5.45 5.88
N ILE A 59 1.89 -4.70 5.10
CA ILE A 59 1.35 -3.75 4.13
C ILE A 59 0.54 -4.48 3.03
N LEU A 60 0.91 -5.69 2.64
CA LEU A 60 0.11 -6.47 1.69
C LEU A 60 -1.30 -6.76 2.23
N ARG A 61 -1.42 -7.14 3.50
CA ARG A 61 -2.70 -7.31 4.18
C ARG A 61 -3.47 -5.99 4.28
N THR A 62 -2.77 -4.92 4.59
CA THR A 62 -3.34 -3.57 4.63
C THR A 62 -3.90 -3.17 3.25
N LEU A 63 -3.19 -3.48 2.15
CA LEU A 63 -3.69 -3.26 0.79
C LEU A 63 -4.96 -4.08 0.50
N ALA A 64 -5.02 -5.34 0.94
CA ALA A 64 -6.22 -6.17 0.81
C ALA A 64 -7.42 -5.56 1.54
N ASP A 65 -7.22 -5.00 2.72
CA ASP A 65 -8.27 -4.30 3.46
C ASP A 65 -8.67 -3.00 2.76
N GLY A 66 -7.71 -2.24 2.22
CA GLY A 66 -7.99 -1.06 1.40
C GLY A 66 -8.85 -1.38 0.17
N TYR A 67 -8.56 -2.48 -0.51
CA TYR A 67 -9.40 -2.97 -1.61
C TYR A 67 -10.82 -3.28 -1.15
N LYS A 68 -11.00 -4.00 -0.03
CA LYS A 68 -12.34 -4.33 0.50
C LYS A 68 -13.11 -3.07 0.91
N VAL A 69 -12.43 -2.09 1.54
CA VAL A 69 -13.02 -0.79 1.90
C VAL A 69 -13.52 -0.06 0.66
N ALA A 70 -12.72 0.02 -0.40
CA ALA A 70 -13.13 0.63 -1.66
C ALA A 70 -14.37 -0.07 -2.24
N ARG A 71 -14.38 -1.42 -2.28
CA ARG A 71 -15.54 -2.19 -2.77
C ARG A 71 -16.80 -1.97 -1.95
N LEU A 72 -16.71 -1.87 -0.62
CA LEU A 72 -17.84 -1.57 0.26
C LEU A 72 -18.41 -0.16 0.00
N ARG A 73 -17.59 0.77 -0.46
CA ARG A 73 -18.01 2.11 -0.86
C ARG A 73 -18.54 2.21 -2.29
N GLY A 74 -18.50 1.12 -3.07
CA GLY A 74 -18.81 1.14 -4.51
C GLY A 74 -17.71 1.84 -5.33
N GLU A 75 -16.51 1.96 -4.79
CA GLU A 75 -15.33 2.50 -5.45
C GLU A 75 -14.43 1.36 -5.98
N ASP A 76 -13.63 1.64 -6.98
CA ASP A 76 -12.65 0.69 -7.51
C ASP A 76 -11.23 1.18 -7.23
N ILE A 77 -10.39 0.24 -6.80
CA ILE A 77 -8.94 0.41 -6.75
C ILE A 77 -8.29 -0.78 -7.46
N SER A 78 -7.52 -0.50 -8.49
CA SER A 78 -6.77 -1.56 -9.18
C SER A 78 -5.58 -2.03 -8.34
N PRO A 79 -5.10 -3.28 -8.52
CA PRO A 79 -3.87 -3.74 -7.88
C PRO A 79 -2.67 -2.83 -8.13
N LEU A 80 -2.51 -2.29 -9.35
CA LEU A 80 -1.45 -1.35 -9.66
C LEU A 80 -1.56 -0.05 -8.85
N GLN A 81 -2.77 0.50 -8.69
CA GLN A 81 -2.99 1.67 -7.82
C GLN A 81 -2.69 1.34 -6.35
N ALA A 82 -3.10 0.18 -5.85
CA ALA A 82 -2.83 -0.25 -4.49
C ALA A 82 -1.32 -0.33 -4.21
N PHE A 83 -0.56 -1.00 -5.08
CA PHE A 83 0.90 -1.07 -4.95
C PHE A 83 1.57 0.29 -5.14
N TYR A 84 1.06 1.15 -6.03
CA TYR A 84 1.54 2.53 -6.16
C TYR A 84 1.40 3.29 -4.84
N LEU A 85 0.25 3.21 -4.16
CA LEU A 85 0.02 3.88 -2.87
C LEU A 85 0.96 3.38 -1.76
N ALA A 86 1.34 2.10 -1.80
CA ALA A 86 2.28 1.50 -0.86
C ALA A 86 3.76 1.75 -1.21
N THR A 87 4.06 2.34 -2.34
CA THR A 87 5.42 2.59 -2.84
C THR A 87 5.58 4.06 -3.24
N LEU A 88 5.68 4.37 -4.52
CA LEU A 88 5.92 5.72 -5.03
C LEU A 88 4.84 6.73 -4.60
N GLY A 89 3.58 6.31 -4.45
CA GLY A 89 2.51 7.17 -3.94
C GLY A 89 2.72 7.58 -2.49
N GLY A 90 3.14 6.63 -1.64
CA GLY A 90 3.53 6.90 -0.26
C GLY A 90 4.75 7.81 -0.16
N VAL A 91 5.75 7.55 -1.00
CA VAL A 91 6.96 8.38 -1.09
C VAL A 91 6.61 9.83 -1.48
N ARG A 92 5.75 10.03 -2.48
CA ARG A 92 5.26 11.36 -2.88
C ARG A 92 4.42 12.03 -1.81
N ALA A 93 3.66 11.27 -1.04
CA ALA A 93 2.93 11.81 0.09
C ALA A 93 3.86 12.35 1.19
N LEU A 94 5.09 11.84 1.27
CA LEU A 94 6.11 12.27 2.23
C LEU A 94 7.12 13.28 1.66
N ASP A 95 6.95 13.72 0.40
CA ASP A 95 7.88 14.60 -0.32
C ASP A 95 9.32 14.03 -0.40
N LEU A 96 9.44 12.71 -0.59
CA LEU A 96 10.72 11.98 -0.66
C LEU A 96 11.02 11.43 -2.06
N GLU A 97 10.22 11.76 -3.08
CA GLU A 97 10.34 11.20 -4.43
C GLU A 97 11.64 11.55 -5.15
N ASP A 98 12.35 12.57 -4.73
CA ASP A 98 13.68 12.89 -5.27
C ASP A 98 14.75 11.92 -4.79
N SER A 99 14.56 11.27 -3.65
CA SER A 99 15.52 10.38 -3.01
C SER A 99 15.23 8.89 -3.21
N ILE A 100 13.95 8.47 -3.12
CA ILE A 100 13.54 7.06 -3.12
C ILE A 100 12.29 6.81 -3.97
N GLY A 101 11.82 5.56 -3.99
CA GLY A 101 10.52 5.16 -4.55
C GLY A 101 10.53 4.64 -5.98
N ASN A 102 11.67 4.70 -6.68
CA ASN A 102 11.88 4.07 -7.98
C ASN A 102 13.38 3.90 -8.28
N PHE A 103 13.72 3.25 -9.40
CA PHE A 103 15.09 2.96 -9.80
C PHE A 103 15.71 3.98 -10.78
N LEU A 104 15.31 5.26 -10.69
CA LEU A 104 15.97 6.30 -11.48
C LEU A 104 17.40 6.55 -10.98
N ASN A 105 18.31 6.87 -11.91
CA ASN A 105 19.69 7.17 -11.57
C ASN A 105 19.80 8.32 -10.56
N GLY A 106 20.62 8.13 -9.54
CA GLY A 106 20.86 9.11 -8.48
C GLY A 106 19.95 8.93 -7.25
N LYS A 107 19.00 8.00 -7.28
CA LYS A 107 18.18 7.66 -6.10
C LYS A 107 18.79 6.52 -5.30
N GLU A 108 18.43 6.47 -4.04
CA GLU A 108 18.72 5.35 -3.17
C GLU A 108 17.98 4.10 -3.61
N ALA A 109 18.67 2.97 -3.56
CA ALA A 109 18.10 1.68 -3.98
C ALA A 109 17.37 1.02 -2.80
N ASP A 110 16.19 1.54 -2.49
CA ASP A 110 15.25 1.00 -1.50
C ASP A 110 14.22 0.13 -2.19
N PHE A 111 14.25 -1.17 -1.95
CA PHE A 111 13.32 -2.10 -2.58
C PHE A 111 13.13 -3.39 -1.80
N LEU A 112 12.04 -4.08 -2.12
CA LEU A 112 11.74 -5.42 -1.61
C LEU A 112 11.84 -6.46 -2.73
N ILE A 113 12.35 -7.65 -2.38
CA ILE A 113 12.25 -8.84 -3.23
C ILE A 113 11.13 -9.72 -2.65
N LEU A 114 10.14 -10.00 -3.48
CA LEU A 114 9.03 -10.86 -3.11
C LEU A 114 9.27 -12.29 -3.59
N ASP A 115 9.02 -13.27 -2.71
CA ASP A 115 9.11 -14.69 -3.03
C ASP A 115 7.81 -15.20 -3.65
N ARG A 116 7.86 -15.56 -4.91
CA ARG A 116 6.70 -16.10 -5.63
C ARG A 116 6.28 -17.50 -5.16
N GLU A 117 7.13 -18.16 -4.38
CA GLU A 117 6.95 -19.52 -3.85
C GLU A 117 6.78 -19.55 -2.33
N ALA A 118 6.59 -18.38 -1.68
CA ALA A 118 6.45 -18.27 -0.23
C ALA A 118 5.35 -19.16 0.37
N ALA A 119 4.32 -19.49 -0.40
CA ALA A 119 3.30 -20.45 -0.02
C ALA A 119 2.72 -21.16 -1.26
N PRO A 120 2.31 -22.45 -1.16
CA PRO A 120 1.78 -23.22 -2.30
C PRO A 120 0.59 -22.54 -2.99
N ILE A 121 -0.30 -21.89 -2.23
CA ILE A 121 -1.46 -21.19 -2.79
C ILE A 121 -1.05 -19.96 -3.59
N ILE A 122 -0.03 -19.22 -3.14
CA ILE A 122 0.50 -18.05 -3.86
C ILE A 122 1.15 -18.51 -5.15
N LYS A 123 2.06 -19.51 -5.09
CA LYS A 123 2.69 -20.10 -6.28
C LYS A 123 1.64 -20.51 -7.31
N HIS A 124 0.66 -21.32 -6.90
CA HIS A 124 -0.39 -21.78 -7.80
C HIS A 124 -1.16 -20.62 -8.46
N ARG A 125 -1.53 -19.60 -7.68
CA ARG A 125 -2.25 -18.43 -8.22
C ARG A 125 -1.40 -17.61 -9.18
N LEU A 126 -0.12 -17.45 -8.90
CA LEU A 126 0.80 -16.73 -9.79
C LEU A 126 1.06 -17.49 -11.08
N ASP A 127 1.16 -18.82 -11.03
CA ASP A 127 1.40 -19.67 -12.20
C ASP A 127 0.22 -19.65 -13.19
N VAL A 128 -1.02 -19.49 -12.71
CA VAL A 128 -2.21 -19.37 -13.56
C VAL A 128 -2.57 -17.93 -13.94
N SER A 129 -1.88 -16.95 -13.40
CA SER A 129 -2.10 -15.52 -13.69
C SER A 129 -1.59 -15.17 -15.09
N LYS A 130 -2.40 -14.47 -15.88
CA LYS A 130 -2.13 -14.18 -17.30
C LYS A 130 -1.33 -12.90 -17.50
N ASN A 131 -1.32 -12.00 -16.53
CA ASN A 131 -0.69 -10.70 -16.63
C ASN A 131 -0.27 -10.17 -15.24
N LEU A 132 0.50 -9.08 -15.23
CA LEU A 132 1.00 -8.47 -14.01
C LEU A 132 -0.13 -8.03 -13.06
N ASN A 133 -1.22 -7.50 -13.58
CA ASN A 133 -2.34 -7.04 -12.75
C ASN A 133 -2.96 -8.18 -11.94
N GLU A 134 -3.14 -9.37 -12.56
CA GLU A 134 -3.62 -10.57 -11.87
C GLU A 134 -2.60 -11.09 -10.84
N GLN A 135 -1.30 -11.01 -11.15
CA GLN A 135 -0.24 -11.40 -10.21
C GLN A 135 -0.23 -10.48 -8.99
N LEU A 136 -0.27 -9.16 -9.19
CA LEU A 136 -0.32 -8.19 -8.11
C LEU A 136 -1.60 -8.36 -7.27
N PHE A 137 -2.73 -8.64 -7.91
CA PHE A 137 -3.97 -8.93 -7.19
C PHE A 137 -3.83 -10.18 -6.30
N ALA A 138 -3.24 -11.25 -6.83
CA ALA A 138 -3.00 -12.46 -6.06
C ALA A 138 -2.07 -12.21 -4.87
N MET A 139 -0.96 -11.47 -5.07
CA MET A 139 -0.03 -11.09 -4.01
C MET A 139 -0.70 -10.23 -2.94
N MET A 140 -1.51 -9.25 -3.35
CA MET A 140 -2.25 -8.37 -2.44
C MET A 140 -3.27 -9.15 -1.60
N MET A 141 -4.03 -10.08 -2.21
CA MET A 141 -5.13 -10.75 -1.53
C MET A 141 -4.70 -11.96 -0.69
N LEU A 142 -3.61 -12.62 -1.06
CA LEU A 142 -3.15 -13.87 -0.44
C LEU A 142 -1.80 -13.70 0.28
N GLY A 143 -1.07 -12.62 -0.01
CA GLY A 143 0.25 -12.37 0.56
C GLY A 143 0.18 -11.77 1.95
N ASP A 144 1.29 -11.95 2.67
CA ASP A 144 1.59 -11.32 3.95
C ASP A 144 3.11 -11.10 4.06
N ASP A 145 3.63 -10.89 5.25
CA ASP A 145 5.06 -10.68 5.52
C ASP A 145 5.94 -11.83 5.03
N ARG A 146 5.45 -13.08 4.98
CA ARG A 146 6.18 -14.25 4.46
C ARG A 146 6.51 -14.13 2.97
N LEU A 147 5.80 -13.28 2.24
CA LEU A 147 6.09 -13.02 0.83
C LEU A 147 7.37 -12.16 0.65
N ILE A 148 7.80 -11.43 1.67
CA ILE A 148 9.00 -10.58 1.62
C ILE A 148 10.23 -11.44 1.83
N LYS A 149 10.98 -11.69 0.74
CA LYS A 149 12.22 -12.46 0.78
C LYS A 149 13.40 -11.65 1.25
N GLU A 150 13.50 -10.43 0.78
CA GLU A 150 14.61 -9.53 1.10
C GLU A 150 14.14 -8.09 1.17
N THR A 151 14.73 -7.32 2.06
CA THR A 151 14.60 -5.86 2.15
C THR A 151 15.97 -5.24 1.91
N TRP A 152 16.04 -4.32 0.97
CA TRP A 152 17.24 -3.57 0.61
C TRP A 152 17.01 -2.10 0.93
N ILE A 153 17.97 -1.47 1.60
CA ILE A 153 17.96 -0.06 2.00
C ILE A 153 19.30 0.55 1.57
N MET A 154 19.24 1.64 0.82
CA MET A 154 20.43 2.32 0.25
C MET A 154 21.35 1.38 -0.53
N GLY A 155 20.77 0.37 -1.20
CA GLY A 155 21.52 -0.64 -1.94
C GLY A 155 22.20 -1.73 -1.09
N GLU A 156 21.98 -1.73 0.22
CA GLU A 156 22.48 -2.76 1.13
C GLU A 156 21.34 -3.67 1.60
N LYS A 157 21.60 -4.97 1.66
CA LYS A 157 20.65 -5.94 2.17
C LYS A 157 20.50 -5.78 3.68
N SER A 158 19.36 -5.23 4.12
CA SER A 158 19.08 -4.93 5.53
C SER A 158 18.44 -6.11 6.27
N LEU A 159 17.51 -6.83 5.64
CA LEU A 159 16.86 -8.01 6.21
C LEU A 159 16.85 -9.13 5.17
N SER A 160 17.30 -10.30 5.56
CA SER A 160 16.83 -11.55 4.96
C SER A 160 15.93 -12.21 6.00
N LEU A 161 14.78 -12.72 5.58
CA LEU A 161 13.99 -13.60 6.43
C LEU A 161 14.90 -14.76 6.86
N ILE A 162 15.51 -14.63 8.01
CA ILE A 162 15.98 -15.78 8.76
C ILE A 162 14.72 -16.29 9.43
N HIS A 163 14.31 -17.48 9.06
CA HIS A 163 13.19 -18.16 9.68
C HIS A 163 13.31 -18.07 11.20
N ILE A 164 12.37 -17.36 11.80
CA ILE A 164 12.09 -17.47 13.23
C ILE A 164 11.29 -18.76 13.43
#